data_25f8b8b11799b16650323535edd469b0
#
_entry.id   25f8b8b11799b16650323535edd469b0
#
_cell.length_a   1.000
_cell.length_b   1.000
_cell.length_c   1.000
_cell.angle_alpha   90.00
_cell.angle_beta   90.00
_cell.angle_gamma   90.00
#
_symmetry.space_group_name_H-M   'P 1'
#
loop_
_entity.id
_entity.type
_entity.pdbx_description
1 polymer ?
#
loop_
_entity_poly.entity_id
_entity_poly.type
_entity_poly.pdbx_seq_one_letter_code
_entity_poly.pdbx_strand_id
1 'polypeptide(L)'
;MKFALTFTPSLLLLYFLIIVTSQTVWSQSNADRIVAIVNDRIILKSDVDDEIRTFMRQAAVEGSEIPFNEDLWYGALQSMVDNYVMLEKAQIDSIIVSDDLVDRQMDMRINQLVRQAGSERALEEAFGQSILQIRAEFRDQFREQMIVQEVQNSRLRTINITRPEVEEFFYSIPQERIPLIPEQVGVSQIVAIPPPLEEAKQQAYERARALRDSVVTHGRDFEVMARLYSEDGTAQRGGLIPMLPMSELVANYSAAASALQPGGISEVVETQFGFHVIRLNRRVADNIETNHILIRVAEDAIDEQAAIDALIAIRDSVLIHNERFSDLARRHSEDEETRGFGGRLFDERTGSRLIPISQLEPALYRIVLLLDEEGEISEPRSYNPRNPAVSRAFRIVRLDRHIPEHRANLKDDYDRIRDLALRQKQEIKMAKWIEDIRNEVYVEFKIPIPENIDFQMPIEEPVSL
;
A
#
# COMPACT_ATOMS: atom_id res chain seq x y z
N MET A 1 29.16 10.98 34.71
CA MET A 1 29.93 10.31 33.65
C MET A 1 29.03 9.22 33.06
N LYS A 2 28.44 9.48 31.87
CA LYS A 2 27.63 8.51 31.12
C LYS A 2 28.48 8.02 29.99
N PHE A 3 28.87 6.75 29.98
CA PHE A 3 29.51 6.08 28.87
C PHE A 3 28.44 5.59 27.91
N ALA A 4 28.43 6.13 26.73
CA ALA A 4 27.64 5.61 25.61
C ALA A 4 28.50 4.54 24.91
N LEU A 5 28.06 3.28 24.93
CA LEU A 5 28.61 2.22 24.09
C LEU A 5 27.95 2.29 22.71
N THR A 6 28.73 2.71 21.74
CA THR A 6 28.38 2.58 20.30
C THR A 6 28.71 1.15 19.86
N PHE A 7 27.68 0.37 19.57
CA PHE A 7 27.84 -0.94 18.90
C PHE A 7 28.10 -0.72 17.42
N THR A 8 29.28 -1.16 16.97
CA THR A 8 29.64 -1.20 15.54
C THR A 8 29.20 -2.55 14.95
N PRO A 9 28.69 -2.59 13.69
CA PRO A 9 28.15 -3.80 13.07
C PRO A 9 29.20 -4.88 12.69
N SER A 10 30.46 -4.69 13.03
CA SER A 10 31.54 -5.63 12.66
C SER A 10 31.69 -6.86 13.57
N LEU A 11 30.93 -6.98 14.67
CA LEU A 11 31.09 -8.09 15.60
C LEU A 11 30.14 -9.28 15.31
N LEU A 12 29.14 -9.09 14.48
CA LEU A 12 28.18 -10.17 14.10
C LEU A 12 28.70 -11.10 13.00
N LEU A 13 29.69 -10.64 12.21
CA LEU A 13 30.29 -11.44 11.16
C LEU A 13 31.35 -12.44 11.68
N LEU A 14 31.91 -12.21 12.87
CA LEU A 14 32.93 -13.08 13.44
C LEU A 14 32.36 -14.33 14.18
N TYR A 15 31.09 -14.26 14.57
CA TYR A 15 30.43 -15.40 15.25
C TYR A 15 29.93 -16.47 14.27
N PHE A 16 29.77 -16.10 12.98
CA PHE A 16 29.34 -17.05 11.93
C PHE A 16 30.52 -17.88 11.36
N LEU A 17 31.79 -17.45 11.60
CA LEU A 17 32.96 -18.12 11.03
C LEU A 17 33.59 -19.18 11.95
N ILE A 18 33.13 -19.32 13.21
CA ILE A 18 33.72 -20.28 14.18
C ILE A 18 32.89 -21.58 14.31
N ILE A 19 31.71 -21.68 13.68
CA ILE A 19 30.88 -22.91 13.72
C ILE A 19 31.18 -23.87 12.56
N VAL A 20 32.09 -23.52 11.65
CA VAL A 20 32.38 -24.37 10.45
C VAL A 20 33.47 -25.41 10.68
N THR A 21 34.11 -25.50 11.85
CA THR A 21 35.19 -26.48 12.07
C THR A 21 34.96 -27.35 13.30
N SER A 22 33.93 -28.18 13.27
CA SER A 22 33.93 -29.47 13.92
C SER A 22 32.61 -30.25 13.66
N GLN A 23 32.32 -30.51 12.41
CA GLN A 23 31.39 -31.59 12.07
C GLN A 23 32.23 -32.83 11.78
N THR A 24 32.46 -33.62 12.82
CA THR A 24 32.75 -35.04 12.63
C THR A 24 31.62 -35.63 11.84
N VAL A 25 31.90 -35.97 10.60
CA VAL A 25 31.04 -36.71 9.69
C VAL A 25 30.71 -38.04 10.35
N TRP A 26 29.62 -38.09 11.10
CA TRP A 26 28.89 -39.33 11.30
C TRP A 26 28.01 -39.53 10.05
N SER A 27 28.60 -40.14 9.02
CA SER A 27 27.85 -40.72 7.92
C SER A 27 27.09 -41.91 8.47
N GLN A 28 25.97 -41.68 9.13
CA GLN A 28 24.89 -42.64 9.14
C GLN A 28 24.07 -42.34 7.88
N SER A 29 24.19 -43.24 6.91
CA SER A 29 23.24 -43.37 5.82
C SER A 29 21.89 -43.82 6.41
N ASN A 30 21.19 -42.98 7.12
CA ASN A 30 19.77 -43.15 7.30
C ASN A 30 19.16 -42.82 5.94
N ALA A 31 18.83 -43.89 5.18
CA ALA A 31 17.93 -43.72 4.05
C ALA A 31 16.70 -42.95 4.55
N ASP A 32 16.41 -41.86 3.91
CA ASP A 32 15.29 -40.98 4.32
C ASP A 32 14.00 -41.81 4.30
N ARG A 33 13.18 -41.64 5.34
CA ARG A 33 12.02 -42.51 5.53
C ARG A 33 10.83 -41.99 4.75
N ILE A 34 10.25 -42.81 3.89
CA ILE A 34 8.96 -42.50 3.28
C ILE A 34 7.89 -42.47 4.37
N VAL A 35 7.15 -41.40 4.49
CA VAL A 35 6.08 -41.20 5.48
C VAL A 35 4.69 -41.24 4.87
N ALA A 36 4.54 -40.85 3.58
CA ALA A 36 3.32 -41.03 2.84
C ALA A 36 3.59 -41.23 1.33
N ILE A 37 2.60 -41.75 0.62
CA ILE A 37 2.58 -41.92 -0.83
C ILE A 37 1.22 -41.41 -1.34
N VAL A 38 1.25 -40.59 -2.37
CA VAL A 38 0.06 -40.10 -3.09
C VAL A 38 0.25 -40.44 -4.57
N ASN A 39 -0.48 -41.44 -5.06
CA ASN A 39 -0.26 -42.05 -6.38
C ASN A 39 1.22 -42.45 -6.59
N ASP A 40 1.94 -41.77 -7.49
CA ASP A 40 3.35 -41.97 -7.80
C ASP A 40 4.29 -41.02 -7.05
N ARG A 41 3.76 -40.11 -6.26
CA ARG A 41 4.50 -39.10 -5.46
C ARG A 41 4.79 -39.64 -4.06
N ILE A 42 6.02 -39.53 -3.62
CA ILE A 42 6.45 -39.91 -2.27
C ILE A 42 6.69 -38.65 -1.42
N ILE A 43 6.37 -38.76 -0.13
CA ILE A 43 6.70 -37.75 0.87
C ILE A 43 7.70 -38.37 1.83
N LEU A 44 8.84 -37.72 1.97
CA LEU A 44 9.90 -38.15 2.87
C LEU A 44 9.75 -37.42 4.23
N LYS A 45 10.30 -38.05 5.26
CA LYS A 45 10.34 -37.44 6.59
C LYS A 45 11.09 -36.10 6.56
N SER A 46 12.19 -36.03 5.79
CA SER A 46 12.98 -34.80 5.63
C SER A 46 12.15 -33.66 5.02
N ASP A 47 11.27 -33.98 4.06
CA ASP A 47 10.42 -32.94 3.43
C ASP A 47 9.50 -32.28 4.46
N VAL A 48 8.87 -33.12 5.33
CA VAL A 48 8.01 -32.60 6.41
C VAL A 48 8.83 -31.83 7.45
N ASP A 49 10.01 -32.33 7.82
CA ASP A 49 10.90 -31.66 8.77
C ASP A 49 11.37 -30.27 8.22
N ASP A 50 11.60 -30.16 6.90
CA ASP A 50 11.99 -28.91 6.24
C ASP A 50 10.85 -27.92 6.16
N GLU A 51 9.65 -28.37 5.87
CA GLU A 51 8.44 -27.55 5.85
C GLU A 51 8.20 -26.91 7.22
N ILE A 52 8.26 -27.69 8.29
CA ILE A 52 8.10 -27.19 9.65
C ILE A 52 9.19 -26.20 10.02
N ARG A 53 10.46 -26.49 9.67
CA ARG A 53 11.56 -25.56 9.93
C ARG A 53 11.34 -24.22 9.23
N THR A 54 10.79 -24.27 8.03
CA THR A 54 10.49 -23.07 7.26
C THR A 54 9.35 -22.29 7.91
N PHE A 55 8.27 -22.97 8.29
CA PHE A 55 7.13 -22.39 9.00
C PHE A 55 7.54 -21.73 10.34
N MET A 56 8.30 -22.46 11.18
CA MET A 56 8.77 -21.93 12.46
C MET A 56 9.68 -20.70 12.30
N ARG A 57 10.56 -20.69 11.26
CA ARG A 57 11.40 -19.53 10.97
C ARG A 57 10.59 -18.33 10.55
N GLN A 58 9.57 -18.53 9.74
CA GLN A 58 8.68 -17.44 9.32
C GLN A 58 7.91 -16.87 10.51
N ALA A 59 7.33 -17.71 11.34
CA ALA A 59 6.64 -17.30 12.56
C ALA A 59 7.54 -16.49 13.51
N ALA A 60 8.80 -16.92 13.66
CA ALA A 60 9.78 -16.19 14.47
C ALA A 60 10.12 -14.81 13.92
N VAL A 61 10.17 -14.64 12.59
CA VAL A 61 10.36 -13.33 11.94
C VAL A 61 9.15 -12.41 12.19
N GLU A 62 7.95 -12.98 12.27
CA GLU A 62 6.70 -12.27 12.56
C GLU A 62 6.49 -12.03 14.08
N GLY A 63 7.46 -12.43 14.91
CA GLY A 63 7.44 -12.23 16.37
C GLY A 63 6.64 -13.28 17.15
N SER A 64 6.28 -14.41 16.52
CA SER A 64 5.59 -15.52 17.15
C SER A 64 6.56 -16.70 17.35
N GLU A 65 6.80 -17.10 18.60
CA GLU A 65 7.55 -18.34 18.91
C GLU A 65 6.58 -19.51 18.99
N ILE A 66 6.55 -20.34 17.94
CA ILE A 66 5.74 -21.56 17.90
C ILE A 66 6.64 -22.74 18.30
N PRO A 67 6.39 -23.42 19.45
CA PRO A 67 7.16 -24.58 19.81
C PRO A 67 6.83 -25.77 18.91
N PHE A 68 7.86 -26.56 18.57
CA PHE A 68 7.65 -27.82 17.87
C PHE A 68 6.82 -28.77 18.75
N ASN A 69 5.81 -29.39 18.16
CA ASN A 69 5.06 -30.51 18.72
C ASN A 69 4.70 -31.54 17.63
N GLU A 70 4.24 -32.73 18.05
CA GLU A 70 3.89 -33.80 17.10
C GLU A 70 2.65 -33.41 16.26
N ASP A 71 1.69 -32.67 16.80
CA ASP A 71 0.48 -32.25 16.08
C ASP A 71 0.85 -31.30 14.92
N LEU A 72 1.80 -30.41 15.13
CA LEU A 72 2.34 -29.56 14.07
C LEU A 72 2.99 -30.39 12.96
N TRP A 73 3.74 -31.45 13.33
CA TRP A 73 4.40 -32.33 12.37
C TRP A 73 3.38 -33.08 11.52
N TYR A 74 2.38 -33.68 12.15
CA TYR A 74 1.32 -34.39 11.43
C TYR A 74 0.45 -33.45 10.61
N GLY A 75 0.19 -32.24 11.10
CA GLY A 75 -0.50 -31.19 10.35
C GLY A 75 0.24 -30.81 9.07
N ALA A 76 1.57 -30.66 9.14
CA ALA A 76 2.40 -30.40 7.96
C ALA A 76 2.36 -31.59 6.97
N LEU A 77 2.50 -32.81 7.45
CA LEU A 77 2.38 -34.01 6.61
C LEU A 77 1.02 -34.04 5.90
N GLN A 78 -0.05 -33.80 6.63
CA GLN A 78 -1.40 -33.77 6.09
C GLN A 78 -1.56 -32.71 5.01
N SER A 79 -1.03 -31.50 5.24
CA SER A 79 -1.04 -30.41 4.26
C SER A 79 -0.29 -30.76 2.97
N MET A 80 0.85 -31.45 3.08
CA MET A 80 1.61 -31.94 1.92
C MET A 80 0.83 -33.01 1.15
N VAL A 81 0.18 -33.93 1.85
CA VAL A 81 -0.71 -34.95 1.23
C VAL A 81 -1.83 -34.26 0.46
N ASP A 82 -2.50 -33.26 1.07
CA ASP A 82 -3.59 -32.51 0.45
C ASP A 82 -3.14 -31.74 -0.79
N ASN A 83 -1.96 -31.14 -0.74
CA ASN A 83 -1.39 -30.47 -1.91
C ASN A 83 -1.19 -31.45 -3.06
N TYR A 84 -0.67 -32.65 -2.81
CA TYR A 84 -0.50 -33.65 -3.86
C TYR A 84 -1.83 -34.21 -4.35
N VAL A 85 -2.80 -34.44 -3.47
CA VAL A 85 -4.17 -34.81 -3.85
C VAL A 85 -4.80 -33.74 -4.75
N MET A 86 -4.62 -32.46 -4.44
CA MET A 86 -5.10 -31.36 -5.28
C MET A 86 -4.37 -31.30 -6.63
N LEU A 87 -3.09 -31.60 -6.71
CA LEU A 87 -2.35 -31.70 -7.98
C LEU A 87 -2.89 -32.83 -8.85
N GLU A 88 -3.16 -34.01 -8.26
CA GLU A 88 -3.79 -35.13 -8.97
C GLU A 88 -5.20 -34.74 -9.48
N LYS A 89 -5.98 -34.06 -8.63
CA LYS A 89 -7.30 -33.55 -9.03
C LYS A 89 -7.20 -32.54 -10.18
N ALA A 90 -6.18 -31.68 -10.17
CA ALA A 90 -5.92 -30.77 -11.28
C ALA A 90 -5.71 -31.49 -12.61
N GLN A 91 -4.98 -32.62 -12.61
CA GLN A 91 -4.77 -33.43 -13.80
C GLN A 91 -6.08 -34.06 -14.27
N ILE A 92 -6.87 -34.63 -13.35
CA ILE A 92 -8.18 -35.23 -13.65
C ILE A 92 -9.12 -34.18 -14.29
N ASP A 93 -9.17 -32.97 -13.70
CA ASP A 93 -10.06 -31.88 -14.12
C ASP A 93 -9.46 -31.04 -15.28
N SER A 94 -8.26 -31.41 -15.78
CA SER A 94 -7.54 -30.71 -16.85
C SER A 94 -7.31 -29.21 -16.55
N ILE A 95 -7.02 -28.88 -15.30
CA ILE A 95 -6.67 -27.54 -14.86
C ILE A 95 -5.22 -27.27 -15.24
N ILE A 96 -4.98 -26.30 -16.10
CA ILE A 96 -3.67 -25.96 -16.63
C ILE A 96 -3.34 -24.50 -16.29
N VAL A 97 -2.12 -24.27 -15.83
CA VAL A 97 -1.54 -22.93 -15.68
C VAL A 97 -0.55 -22.72 -16.82
N SER A 98 -0.71 -21.65 -17.59
CA SER A 98 0.14 -21.36 -18.75
C SER A 98 1.56 -20.99 -18.31
N ASP A 99 2.56 -21.40 -19.13
CA ASP A 99 3.97 -21.04 -18.89
C ASP A 99 4.20 -19.55 -18.79
N ASP A 100 3.55 -18.76 -19.63
CA ASP A 100 3.64 -17.29 -19.59
C ASP A 100 3.13 -16.70 -18.25
N LEU A 101 2.11 -17.32 -17.65
CA LEU A 101 1.61 -16.86 -16.35
C LEU A 101 2.58 -17.23 -15.24
N VAL A 102 3.14 -18.45 -15.28
CA VAL A 102 4.16 -18.88 -14.32
C VAL A 102 5.36 -17.95 -14.38
N ASP A 103 5.87 -17.66 -15.57
CA ASP A 103 7.04 -16.80 -15.75
C ASP A 103 6.79 -15.37 -15.27
N ARG A 104 5.65 -14.76 -15.58
CA ARG A 104 5.29 -13.42 -15.07
C ARG A 104 5.17 -13.38 -13.54
N GLN A 105 4.52 -14.36 -12.94
CA GLN A 105 4.36 -14.41 -11.49
C GLN A 105 5.71 -14.65 -10.79
N MET A 106 6.55 -15.51 -11.37
CA MET A 106 7.91 -15.74 -10.89
C MET A 106 8.74 -14.46 -10.96
N ASP A 107 8.66 -13.69 -12.06
CA ASP A 107 9.33 -12.41 -12.21
C ASP A 107 8.90 -11.42 -11.12
N MET A 108 7.61 -11.31 -10.86
CA MET A 108 7.11 -10.46 -9.79
C MET A 108 7.64 -10.88 -8.42
N ARG A 109 7.68 -12.18 -8.15
CA ARG A 109 8.20 -12.71 -6.88
C ARG A 109 9.70 -12.45 -6.72
N ILE A 110 10.49 -12.71 -7.76
CA ILE A 110 11.94 -12.42 -7.76
C ILE A 110 12.19 -10.93 -7.56
N ASN A 111 11.47 -10.06 -8.28
CA ASN A 111 11.59 -8.61 -8.12
C ASN A 111 11.22 -8.14 -6.70
N GLN A 112 10.25 -8.79 -6.06
CA GLN A 112 9.93 -8.52 -4.65
C GLN A 112 11.09 -8.91 -3.73
N LEU A 113 11.67 -10.10 -3.93
CA LEU A 113 12.83 -10.56 -3.15
C LEU A 113 14.06 -9.66 -3.36
N VAL A 114 14.31 -9.21 -4.60
CA VAL A 114 15.38 -8.25 -4.92
C VAL A 114 15.18 -6.93 -4.17
N ARG A 115 13.95 -6.41 -4.12
CA ARG A 115 13.65 -5.18 -3.34
C ARG A 115 13.88 -5.39 -1.83
N GLN A 116 13.53 -6.56 -1.30
CA GLN A 116 13.76 -6.89 0.12
C GLN A 116 15.25 -7.06 0.43
N ALA A 117 16.01 -7.70 -0.47
CA ALA A 117 17.46 -7.88 -0.34
C ALA A 117 18.25 -6.59 -0.61
N GLY A 118 17.62 -5.59 -1.25
CA GLY A 118 18.23 -4.32 -1.64
C GLY A 118 18.87 -4.30 -3.04
N SER A 119 19.24 -5.45 -3.60
CA SER A 119 19.76 -5.59 -4.96
C SER A 119 19.74 -7.05 -5.45
N GLU A 120 19.83 -7.26 -6.77
CA GLU A 120 19.99 -8.59 -7.37
C GLU A 120 21.22 -9.32 -6.83
N ARG A 121 22.33 -8.61 -6.74
CA ARG A 121 23.59 -9.18 -6.22
C ARG A 121 23.47 -9.65 -4.76
N ALA A 122 22.80 -8.89 -3.92
CA ALA A 122 22.58 -9.29 -2.53
C ALA A 122 21.70 -10.54 -2.42
N LEU A 123 20.70 -10.66 -3.31
CA LEU A 123 19.87 -11.86 -3.40
C LEU A 123 20.68 -13.08 -3.86
N GLU A 124 21.51 -12.94 -4.91
CA GLU A 124 22.39 -14.00 -5.40
C GLU A 124 23.41 -14.45 -4.34
N GLU A 125 23.99 -13.52 -3.61
CA GLU A 125 24.91 -13.83 -2.49
C GLU A 125 24.20 -14.56 -1.35
N ALA A 126 22.94 -14.20 -1.04
CA ALA A 126 22.15 -14.87 0.00
C ALA A 126 21.77 -16.31 -0.36
N PHE A 127 21.47 -16.56 -1.63
CA PHE A 127 21.11 -17.91 -2.13
C PHE A 127 22.32 -18.73 -2.57
N GLY A 128 23.47 -18.10 -2.78
CA GLY A 128 24.67 -18.74 -3.33
C GLY A 128 24.54 -19.14 -4.80
N GLN A 129 23.56 -18.59 -5.51
CA GLN A 129 23.18 -18.93 -6.89
C GLN A 129 22.74 -17.69 -7.66
N SER A 130 22.92 -17.71 -9.00
CA SER A 130 22.39 -16.63 -9.84
C SER A 130 20.86 -16.64 -9.90
N ILE A 131 20.25 -15.49 -10.17
CA ILE A 131 18.79 -15.36 -10.35
C ILE A 131 18.27 -16.36 -11.40
N LEU A 132 19.03 -16.61 -12.47
CA LEU A 132 18.66 -17.56 -13.50
C LEU A 132 18.62 -19.01 -12.94
N GLN A 133 19.56 -19.38 -12.09
CA GLN A 133 19.59 -20.70 -11.43
C GLN A 133 18.46 -20.84 -10.41
N ILE A 134 18.24 -19.82 -9.58
CA ILE A 134 17.10 -19.74 -8.65
C ILE A 134 15.79 -19.96 -9.41
N ARG A 135 15.61 -19.25 -10.52
CA ARG A 135 14.43 -19.39 -11.37
C ARG A 135 14.26 -20.82 -11.90
N ALA A 136 15.32 -21.41 -12.44
CA ALA A 136 15.26 -22.74 -13.01
C ALA A 136 14.97 -23.82 -11.95
N GLU A 137 15.52 -23.67 -10.76
CA GLU A 137 15.32 -24.60 -9.65
C GLU A 137 13.89 -24.56 -9.08
N PHE A 138 13.34 -23.36 -8.90
CA PHE A 138 12.03 -23.19 -8.25
C PHE A 138 10.84 -23.16 -9.23
N ARG A 139 11.07 -23.15 -10.55
CA ARG A 139 10.01 -22.97 -11.54
C ARG A 139 8.92 -24.04 -11.47
N ASP A 140 9.30 -25.31 -11.33
CA ASP A 140 8.33 -26.41 -11.32
C ASP A 140 7.56 -26.44 -10.01
N GLN A 141 8.21 -26.23 -8.88
CA GLN A 141 7.55 -26.10 -7.58
C GLN A 141 6.57 -24.89 -7.56
N PHE A 142 6.97 -23.76 -8.14
CA PHE A 142 6.13 -22.59 -8.25
C PHE A 142 4.91 -22.84 -9.14
N ARG A 143 5.09 -23.57 -10.25
CA ARG A 143 3.99 -24.02 -11.11
C ARG A 143 3.00 -24.91 -10.34
N GLU A 144 3.49 -25.88 -9.58
CA GLU A 144 2.63 -26.74 -8.77
C GLU A 144 1.82 -25.94 -7.74
N GLN A 145 2.45 -24.99 -7.05
CA GLN A 145 1.74 -24.09 -6.14
C GLN A 145 0.63 -23.30 -6.85
N MET A 146 0.92 -22.77 -8.05
CA MET A 146 -0.09 -22.06 -8.86
C MET A 146 -1.24 -22.96 -9.30
N ILE A 147 -0.96 -24.22 -9.63
CA ILE A 147 -1.99 -25.19 -10.00
C ILE A 147 -2.89 -25.47 -8.80
N VAL A 148 -2.31 -25.76 -7.62
CA VAL A 148 -3.07 -25.97 -6.38
C VAL A 148 -3.95 -24.77 -6.06
N GLN A 149 -3.39 -23.57 -6.17
CA GLN A 149 -4.13 -22.32 -5.95
C GLN A 149 -5.30 -22.17 -6.94
N GLU A 150 -5.11 -22.50 -8.22
CA GLU A 150 -6.19 -22.41 -9.21
C GLU A 150 -7.26 -23.46 -8.98
N VAL A 151 -6.90 -24.67 -8.55
CA VAL A 151 -7.84 -25.72 -8.12
C VAL A 151 -8.72 -25.21 -6.97
N GLN A 152 -8.09 -24.66 -5.93
CA GLN A 152 -8.80 -24.08 -4.79
C GLN A 152 -9.70 -22.91 -5.21
N ASN A 153 -9.16 -21.97 -5.98
CA ASN A 153 -9.92 -20.81 -6.47
C ASN A 153 -11.11 -21.22 -7.34
N SER A 154 -10.92 -22.20 -8.21
CA SER A 154 -11.98 -22.75 -9.04
C SER A 154 -13.12 -23.31 -8.17
N ARG A 155 -12.77 -24.03 -7.12
CA ARG A 155 -13.75 -24.58 -6.18
C ARG A 155 -14.45 -23.49 -5.37
N LEU A 156 -13.68 -22.55 -4.80
CA LEU A 156 -14.23 -21.44 -4.02
C LEU A 156 -15.22 -20.58 -4.82
N ARG A 157 -14.96 -20.32 -6.10
CA ARG A 157 -15.87 -19.58 -7.00
C ARG A 157 -17.25 -20.25 -7.16
N THR A 158 -17.37 -21.55 -6.92
CA THR A 158 -18.65 -22.26 -6.99
C THR A 158 -19.47 -22.14 -5.71
N ILE A 159 -18.87 -21.68 -4.60
CA ILE A 159 -19.51 -21.61 -3.29
C ILE A 159 -20.13 -20.24 -3.12
N ASN A 160 -21.44 -20.18 -3.16
CA ASN A 160 -22.23 -18.98 -2.91
C ASN A 160 -22.97 -19.11 -1.59
N ILE A 161 -23.36 -17.97 -1.02
CA ILE A 161 -24.17 -17.93 0.19
C ILE A 161 -25.49 -17.23 -0.10
N THR A 162 -26.56 -17.77 0.46
CA THR A 162 -27.92 -17.22 0.36
C THR A 162 -28.28 -16.43 1.62
N ARG A 163 -29.25 -15.54 1.51
CA ARG A 163 -29.70 -14.74 2.66
C ARG A 163 -30.16 -15.59 3.86
N PRO A 164 -30.96 -16.67 3.70
CA PRO A 164 -31.29 -17.54 4.83
C PRO A 164 -30.07 -18.16 5.51
N GLU A 165 -29.03 -18.55 4.76
CA GLU A 165 -27.80 -19.10 5.33
C GLU A 165 -27.00 -18.04 6.12
N VAL A 166 -27.03 -16.79 5.69
CA VAL A 166 -26.43 -15.67 6.44
C VAL A 166 -27.19 -15.43 7.76
N GLU A 167 -28.52 -15.49 7.71
CA GLU A 167 -29.38 -15.36 8.89
C GLU A 167 -29.13 -16.52 9.86
N GLU A 168 -29.08 -17.78 9.36
CA GLU A 168 -28.77 -18.98 10.15
C GLU A 168 -27.39 -18.86 10.82
N PHE A 169 -26.36 -18.47 10.06
CA PHE A 169 -25.02 -18.22 10.60
C PHE A 169 -25.09 -17.19 11.73
N PHE A 170 -25.71 -16.04 11.52
CA PHE A 170 -25.79 -14.99 12.53
C PHE A 170 -26.48 -15.45 13.81
N TYR A 171 -27.62 -16.15 13.69
CA TYR A 171 -28.34 -16.66 14.85
C TYR A 171 -27.67 -17.86 15.52
N SER A 172 -26.71 -18.51 14.87
CA SER A 172 -25.87 -19.53 15.50
C SER A 172 -24.80 -18.96 16.43
N ILE A 173 -24.48 -17.66 16.31
CA ILE A 173 -23.49 -17.00 17.16
C ILE A 173 -24.09 -16.76 18.54
N PRO A 174 -23.47 -17.23 19.65
CA PRO A 174 -23.91 -16.92 21.00
C PRO A 174 -23.99 -15.41 21.22
N GLN A 175 -25.02 -14.95 21.88
CA GLN A 175 -25.31 -13.51 22.05
C GLN A 175 -24.16 -12.75 22.73
N GLU A 176 -23.41 -13.43 23.61
CA GLU A 176 -22.23 -12.91 24.29
C GLU A 176 -21.03 -12.70 23.35
N ARG A 177 -20.99 -13.44 22.25
CA ARG A 177 -19.93 -13.37 21.24
C ARG A 177 -20.26 -12.43 20.08
N ILE A 178 -21.48 -11.87 20.02
CA ILE A 178 -21.83 -10.85 19.04
C ILE A 178 -21.03 -9.58 19.40
N PRO A 179 -20.10 -9.14 18.54
CA PRO A 179 -19.21 -8.04 18.86
C PRO A 179 -19.92 -6.70 18.89
N LEU A 180 -19.35 -5.79 19.66
CA LEU A 180 -19.73 -4.40 19.65
C LEU A 180 -19.05 -3.71 18.48
N ILE A 181 -19.84 -3.17 17.57
CA ILE A 181 -19.35 -2.37 16.44
C ILE A 181 -19.20 -0.94 16.93
N PRO A 182 -18.01 -0.36 16.85
CA PRO A 182 -17.79 1.02 17.28
C PRO A 182 -18.60 1.98 16.42
N GLU A 183 -18.87 3.15 16.95
CA GLU A 183 -19.48 4.24 16.24
C GLU A 183 -18.74 4.56 14.95
N GLN A 184 -19.48 4.65 13.84
CA GLN A 184 -18.95 4.86 12.49
C GLN A 184 -19.66 6.01 11.79
N VAL A 185 -18.91 6.74 10.98
CA VAL A 185 -19.44 7.84 10.17
C VAL A 185 -19.01 7.71 8.72
N GLY A 186 -19.92 8.07 7.81
CA GLY A 186 -19.62 8.38 6.42
C GLY A 186 -19.55 9.88 6.27
N VAL A 187 -18.46 10.39 5.74
CA VAL A 187 -18.24 11.84 5.58
C VAL A 187 -17.68 12.18 4.21
N SER A 188 -18.06 13.38 3.74
CA SER A 188 -17.51 13.99 2.53
C SER A 188 -16.95 15.36 2.85
N GLN A 189 -15.89 15.78 2.17
CA GLN A 189 -15.28 17.10 2.34
C GLN A 189 -15.13 17.86 1.03
N ILE A 190 -15.10 19.18 1.13
CA ILE A 190 -14.61 20.08 0.07
C ILE A 190 -13.51 20.93 0.69
N VAL A 191 -12.38 20.98 0.05
CA VAL A 191 -11.18 21.66 0.53
C VAL A 191 -10.89 22.85 -0.35
N ALA A 192 -10.53 23.98 0.28
CA ALA A 192 -9.97 25.17 -0.37
C ALA A 192 -8.59 25.48 0.26
N ILE A 193 -7.61 25.74 -0.59
CA ILE A 193 -6.27 26.17 -0.20
C ILE A 193 -6.23 27.69 -0.29
N PRO A 194 -5.89 28.42 0.80
CA PRO A 194 -5.79 29.86 0.75
C PRO A 194 -4.80 30.31 -0.33
N PRO A 195 -5.21 31.20 -1.26
CA PRO A 195 -4.28 31.77 -2.22
C PRO A 195 -3.27 32.67 -1.51
N PRO A 196 -2.10 32.92 -2.09
CA PRO A 196 -1.20 33.95 -1.59
C PRO A 196 -1.85 35.32 -1.61
N LEU A 197 -1.55 36.16 -0.60
CA LEU A 197 -1.95 37.56 -0.59
C LEU A 197 -1.40 38.31 -1.82
N GLU A 198 -2.23 39.09 -2.48
CA GLU A 198 -1.82 39.84 -3.68
C GLU A 198 -0.64 40.78 -3.42
N GLU A 199 -0.57 41.39 -2.24
CA GLU A 199 0.59 42.21 -1.86
C GLU A 199 1.87 41.42 -1.79
N ALA A 200 1.82 40.19 -1.26
CA ALA A 200 2.99 39.30 -1.18
C ALA A 200 3.41 38.80 -2.58
N LYS A 201 2.45 38.51 -3.45
CA LYS A 201 2.71 38.19 -4.87
C LYS A 201 3.38 39.34 -5.57
N GLN A 202 2.85 40.54 -5.40
CA GLN A 202 3.41 41.74 -6.00
C GLN A 202 4.83 42.03 -5.50
N GLN A 203 5.09 41.89 -4.21
CA GLN A 203 6.44 42.03 -3.64
C GLN A 203 7.42 41.01 -4.22
N ALA A 204 7.03 39.73 -4.35
CA ALA A 204 7.86 38.70 -4.94
C ALA A 204 8.11 38.98 -6.44
N TYR A 205 7.10 39.41 -7.17
CA TYR A 205 7.24 39.81 -8.57
C TYR A 205 8.23 40.96 -8.73
N GLU A 206 8.11 42.05 -7.94
CA GLU A 206 9.00 43.20 -8.02
C GLU A 206 10.45 42.81 -7.64
N ARG A 207 10.65 41.94 -6.66
CA ARG A 207 11.97 41.39 -6.36
C ARG A 207 12.56 40.60 -7.55
N ALA A 208 11.79 39.70 -8.16
CA ALA A 208 12.21 38.97 -9.35
C ALA A 208 12.53 39.91 -10.52
N ARG A 209 11.71 40.91 -10.75
CA ARG A 209 11.91 41.93 -11.78
C ARG A 209 13.21 42.73 -11.55
N ALA A 210 13.44 43.20 -10.33
CA ALA A 210 14.66 43.92 -9.99
C ALA A 210 15.95 43.06 -10.22
N LEU A 211 15.86 41.75 -9.94
CA LEU A 211 16.96 40.82 -10.21
C LEU A 211 17.17 40.64 -11.72
N ARG A 212 16.09 40.50 -12.49
CA ARG A 212 16.17 40.45 -13.96
C ARG A 212 16.83 41.72 -14.50
N ASP A 213 16.38 42.92 -14.08
CA ASP A 213 16.93 44.18 -14.52
C ASP A 213 18.40 44.32 -14.14
N SER A 214 18.82 43.78 -12.99
CA SER A 214 20.22 43.75 -12.59
C SER A 214 21.08 42.93 -13.56
N VAL A 215 20.54 41.84 -14.11
CA VAL A 215 21.26 41.01 -15.11
C VAL A 215 21.19 41.65 -16.49
N VAL A 216 19.98 41.98 -16.96
CA VAL A 216 19.75 42.43 -18.36
C VAL A 216 20.29 43.85 -18.59
N THR A 217 20.03 44.77 -17.66
CA THR A 217 20.34 46.21 -17.84
C THR A 217 21.69 46.55 -17.26
N HIS A 218 22.06 45.97 -16.12
CA HIS A 218 23.30 46.31 -15.42
C HIS A 218 24.45 45.28 -15.66
N GLY A 219 24.20 44.25 -16.48
CA GLY A 219 25.22 43.25 -16.87
C GLY A 219 25.78 42.43 -15.72
N ARG A 220 24.99 42.25 -14.64
CA ARG A 220 25.41 41.38 -13.55
C ARG A 220 25.39 39.90 -14.00
N ASP A 221 26.31 39.13 -13.49
CA ASP A 221 26.39 37.70 -13.82
C ASP A 221 25.15 36.95 -13.29
N PHE A 222 24.49 36.20 -14.16
CA PHE A 222 23.23 35.49 -13.85
C PHE A 222 23.43 34.44 -12.76
N GLU A 223 24.52 33.67 -12.84
CA GLU A 223 24.77 32.57 -11.89
C GLU A 223 25.11 33.10 -10.51
N VAL A 224 25.85 34.24 -10.45
CA VAL A 224 26.12 34.93 -9.19
C VAL A 224 24.82 35.44 -8.56
N MET A 225 23.94 36.04 -9.37
CA MET A 225 22.63 36.51 -8.88
C MET A 225 21.76 35.34 -8.42
N ALA A 226 21.77 34.21 -9.13
CA ALA A 226 21.06 33.01 -8.71
C ALA A 226 21.61 32.47 -7.38
N ARG A 227 22.94 32.40 -7.20
CA ARG A 227 23.54 31.94 -5.92
C ARG A 227 23.19 32.82 -4.72
N LEU A 228 23.02 34.13 -4.95
CA LEU A 228 22.79 35.08 -3.87
C LEU A 228 21.32 35.23 -3.51
N TYR A 229 20.43 35.08 -4.47
CA TYR A 229 19.04 35.52 -4.32
C TYR A 229 18.00 34.45 -4.66
N SER A 230 18.36 33.38 -5.38
CA SER A 230 17.40 32.33 -5.70
C SER A 230 17.03 31.54 -4.45
N GLU A 231 15.74 31.33 -4.26
CA GLU A 231 15.14 30.58 -3.14
C GLU A 231 14.86 29.13 -3.52
N ASP A 232 15.61 28.61 -4.52
CA ASP A 232 15.51 27.25 -5.01
C ASP A 232 16.74 26.41 -4.61
N GLY A 233 16.56 25.07 -4.53
CA GLY A 233 17.65 24.12 -4.26
C GLY A 233 18.79 24.12 -5.27
N THR A 234 18.58 24.67 -6.47
CA THR A 234 19.62 24.83 -7.50
C THR A 234 20.48 26.08 -7.32
N ALA A 235 20.13 26.98 -6.38
CA ALA A 235 20.81 28.24 -6.15
C ALA A 235 22.33 28.10 -6.03
N GLN A 236 22.81 27.12 -5.23
CA GLN A 236 24.24 26.85 -5.01
C GLN A 236 25.01 26.51 -6.31
N ARG A 237 24.29 25.99 -7.31
CA ARG A 237 24.83 25.68 -8.66
C ARG A 237 24.53 26.78 -9.68
N GLY A 238 24.25 28.03 -9.20
CA GLY A 238 23.90 29.16 -10.06
C GLY A 238 22.55 29.04 -10.73
N GLY A 239 21.60 28.30 -10.12
CA GLY A 239 20.27 28.06 -10.66
C GLY A 239 20.24 27.06 -11.82
N LEU A 240 21.26 26.22 -12.00
CA LEU A 240 21.36 25.30 -13.13
C LEU A 240 20.34 24.16 -13.03
N ILE A 241 19.46 24.09 -14.03
CA ILE A 241 18.64 22.92 -14.37
C ILE A 241 19.34 22.21 -15.52
N PRO A 242 19.81 20.96 -15.32
CA PRO A 242 20.51 20.20 -16.35
C PRO A 242 19.60 19.92 -17.54
N MET A 243 20.19 19.45 -18.64
CA MET A 243 19.48 19.08 -19.84
C MET A 243 18.38 18.05 -19.53
N LEU A 244 17.12 18.43 -19.75
CA LEU A 244 15.96 17.55 -19.57
C LEU A 244 14.84 17.91 -20.56
N PRO A 245 13.88 16.98 -20.80
CA PRO A 245 12.74 17.22 -21.68
C PRO A 245 11.87 18.38 -21.17
N MET A 246 11.39 19.23 -22.07
CA MET A 246 10.45 20.31 -21.73
C MET A 246 9.16 19.82 -21.06
N SER A 247 8.75 18.59 -21.32
CA SER A 247 7.57 17.97 -20.72
C SER A 247 7.72 17.68 -19.22
N GLU A 248 8.95 17.68 -18.70
CA GLU A 248 9.22 17.50 -17.27
C GLU A 248 9.20 18.83 -16.50
N LEU A 249 9.09 19.93 -17.21
CA LEU A 249 9.01 21.28 -16.65
C LEU A 249 7.57 21.76 -16.52
N VAL A 250 7.32 22.63 -15.54
CA VAL A 250 6.01 23.28 -15.40
C VAL A 250 5.66 24.06 -16.67
N ALA A 251 4.39 23.98 -17.09
CA ALA A 251 3.94 24.50 -18.39
C ALA A 251 4.35 25.95 -18.67
N ASN A 252 4.14 26.87 -17.70
CA ASN A 252 4.51 28.29 -17.86
C ASN A 252 6.02 28.47 -17.98
N TYR A 253 6.80 27.72 -17.21
CA TYR A 253 8.27 27.72 -17.29
C TYR A 253 8.74 27.24 -18.66
N SER A 254 8.23 26.10 -19.09
CA SER A 254 8.55 25.49 -20.38
C SER A 254 8.18 26.40 -21.56
N ALA A 255 6.99 27.02 -21.52
CA ALA A 255 6.56 27.98 -22.54
C ALA A 255 7.49 29.19 -22.64
N ALA A 256 7.86 29.78 -21.49
CA ALA A 256 8.76 30.92 -21.45
C ALA A 256 10.17 30.54 -21.92
N ALA A 257 10.74 29.44 -21.45
CA ALA A 257 12.04 28.94 -21.87
C ALA A 257 12.10 28.60 -23.37
N SER A 258 10.99 28.06 -23.92
CA SER A 258 10.89 27.73 -25.36
C SER A 258 10.89 28.95 -26.27
N ALA A 259 10.45 30.10 -25.80
CA ALA A 259 10.46 31.36 -26.54
C ALA A 259 11.83 32.02 -26.64
N LEU A 260 12.83 31.57 -25.83
CA LEU A 260 14.15 32.14 -25.79
C LEU A 260 15.08 31.56 -26.85
N GLN A 261 16.05 32.38 -27.27
CA GLN A 261 17.25 31.90 -27.95
C GLN A 261 18.33 31.51 -26.91
N PRO A 262 19.27 30.61 -27.23
CA PRO A 262 20.40 30.32 -26.35
C PRO A 262 21.12 31.59 -25.90
N GLY A 263 21.31 31.75 -24.58
CA GLY A 263 21.82 32.95 -23.93
C GLY A 263 20.75 33.99 -23.58
N GLY A 264 19.53 33.86 -24.09
CA GLY A 264 18.41 34.75 -23.79
C GLY A 264 17.88 34.63 -22.37
N ILE A 265 17.33 35.72 -21.83
CA ILE A 265 16.75 35.82 -20.51
C ILE A 265 15.27 36.16 -20.64
N SER A 266 14.40 35.45 -19.90
CA SER A 266 12.96 35.67 -19.94
C SER A 266 12.52 36.97 -19.24
N GLU A 267 11.26 37.35 -19.48
CA GLU A 267 10.52 38.17 -18.54
C GLU A 267 10.32 37.38 -17.24
N VAL A 268 9.77 38.05 -16.22
CA VAL A 268 9.37 37.34 -14.98
C VAL A 268 8.21 36.41 -15.28
N VAL A 269 8.37 35.11 -14.93
CA VAL A 269 7.42 34.03 -15.21
C VAL A 269 6.81 33.53 -13.91
N GLU A 270 5.50 33.64 -13.78
CA GLU A 270 4.79 33.07 -12.62
C GLU A 270 4.55 31.57 -12.83
N THR A 271 4.84 30.79 -11.78
CA THR A 271 4.48 29.37 -11.67
C THR A 271 3.93 29.09 -10.28
N GLN A 272 3.49 27.86 -10.04
CA GLN A 272 3.07 27.41 -8.71
C GLN A 272 4.17 27.48 -7.63
N PHE A 273 5.44 27.63 -8.01
CA PHE A 273 6.57 27.75 -7.09
C PHE A 273 6.96 29.18 -6.76
N GLY A 274 6.38 30.16 -7.46
CA GLY A 274 6.72 31.57 -7.34
C GLY A 274 7.09 32.20 -8.68
N PHE A 275 7.93 33.23 -8.65
CA PHE A 275 8.34 34.00 -9.80
C PHE A 275 9.75 33.65 -10.26
N HIS A 276 9.87 33.28 -11.53
CA HIS A 276 11.13 32.84 -12.14
C HIS A 276 11.67 33.89 -13.11
N VAL A 277 12.99 34.03 -13.11
CA VAL A 277 13.75 34.61 -14.23
C VAL A 277 14.58 33.49 -14.83
N ILE A 278 14.44 33.24 -16.13
CA ILE A 278 14.98 32.05 -16.79
C ILE A 278 16.01 32.48 -17.83
N ARG A 279 17.19 31.85 -17.84
CA ARG A 279 18.19 31.97 -18.93
C ARG A 279 18.27 30.62 -19.64
N LEU A 280 18.02 30.61 -20.95
CA LEU A 280 18.23 29.42 -21.76
C LEU A 280 19.73 29.26 -22.08
N ASN A 281 20.36 28.21 -21.66
CA ASN A 281 21.78 27.93 -21.96
C ASN A 281 21.91 27.23 -23.30
N ARG A 282 21.16 26.14 -23.49
CA ARG A 282 21.24 25.27 -24.65
C ARG A 282 19.93 24.57 -24.92
N ARG A 283 19.63 24.32 -26.21
CA ARG A 283 18.49 23.51 -26.63
C ARG A 283 18.98 22.44 -27.61
N VAL A 284 18.49 21.20 -27.43
CA VAL A 284 18.72 20.08 -28.33
C VAL A 284 17.40 19.35 -28.52
N ALA A 285 16.79 19.50 -29.67
CA ALA A 285 15.42 19.05 -29.95
C ALA A 285 14.44 19.53 -28.89
N ASP A 286 13.73 18.64 -28.21
CA ASP A 286 12.78 18.95 -27.15
C ASP A 286 13.40 19.09 -25.75
N ASN A 287 14.72 18.92 -25.65
CA ASN A 287 15.44 19.07 -24.38
C ASN A 287 16.06 20.46 -24.23
N ILE A 288 16.00 21.00 -23.04
CA ILE A 288 16.60 22.31 -22.70
C ILE A 288 17.46 22.22 -21.44
N GLU A 289 18.49 23.04 -21.44
CA GLU A 289 19.31 23.32 -20.27
C GLU A 289 19.16 24.81 -19.93
N THR A 290 18.82 25.10 -18.69
CA THR A 290 18.53 26.47 -18.25
C THR A 290 19.24 26.81 -16.95
N ASN A 291 19.44 28.09 -16.67
CA ASN A 291 19.60 28.60 -15.32
C ASN A 291 18.34 29.39 -14.94
N HIS A 292 17.97 29.38 -13.67
CA HIS A 292 16.88 30.19 -13.19
C HIS A 292 17.18 30.89 -11.85
N ILE A 293 16.46 31.95 -11.61
CA ILE A 293 16.36 32.62 -10.31
C ILE A 293 14.90 32.49 -9.89
N LEU A 294 14.62 31.82 -8.78
CA LEU A 294 13.29 31.67 -8.21
C LEU A 294 13.15 32.59 -7.00
N ILE A 295 12.10 33.38 -6.99
CA ILE A 295 11.63 34.16 -5.82
C ILE A 295 10.28 33.59 -5.42
N ARG A 296 10.20 33.00 -4.23
CA ARG A 296 8.95 32.45 -3.69
C ARG A 296 8.06 33.54 -3.13
N VAL A 297 6.75 33.32 -3.17
CA VAL A 297 5.84 34.10 -2.34
C VAL A 297 5.96 33.59 -0.91
N ALA A 298 5.94 34.46 0.08
CA ALA A 298 6.07 34.06 1.49
C ALA A 298 4.94 33.07 1.85
N GLU A 299 5.31 31.92 2.42
CA GLU A 299 4.38 30.80 2.68
C GLU A 299 3.33 31.14 3.75
N ASP A 300 3.60 32.10 4.61
CA ASP A 300 2.69 32.60 5.65
C ASP A 300 1.80 33.76 5.18
N ALA A 301 2.09 34.34 4.02
CA ALA A 301 1.31 35.40 3.44
C ALA A 301 0.16 34.87 2.55
N ILE A 302 -0.84 34.26 3.21
CA ILE A 302 -1.99 33.60 2.59
C ILE A 302 -3.30 34.35 2.91
N ASP A 303 -4.19 34.38 1.94
CA ASP A 303 -5.54 34.97 2.10
C ASP A 303 -6.52 33.90 2.61
N GLU A 304 -6.52 33.71 3.92
CA GLU A 304 -7.43 32.76 4.58
C GLU A 304 -8.91 33.13 4.34
N GLN A 305 -9.22 34.44 4.28
CA GLN A 305 -10.59 34.87 4.12
C GLN A 305 -11.14 34.50 2.74
N ALA A 306 -10.33 34.60 1.69
CA ALA A 306 -10.74 34.19 0.35
C ALA A 306 -11.10 32.68 0.30
N ALA A 307 -10.35 31.82 0.98
CA ALA A 307 -10.66 30.38 1.06
C ALA A 307 -11.95 30.12 1.87
N ILE A 308 -12.15 30.85 2.97
CA ILE A 308 -13.36 30.76 3.80
C ILE A 308 -14.58 31.21 2.99
N ASP A 309 -14.51 32.35 2.32
CA ASP A 309 -15.61 32.88 1.53
C ASP A 309 -15.98 31.96 0.36
N ALA A 310 -14.99 31.39 -0.30
CA ALA A 310 -15.21 30.39 -1.35
C ALA A 310 -15.97 29.15 -0.81
N LEU A 311 -15.58 28.64 0.34
CA LEU A 311 -16.25 27.48 0.96
C LEU A 311 -17.66 27.83 1.46
N ILE A 312 -17.89 29.04 1.98
CA ILE A 312 -19.23 29.54 2.35
C ILE A 312 -20.11 29.59 1.11
N ALA A 313 -19.64 30.15 0.01
CA ALA A 313 -20.40 30.23 -1.25
C ALA A 313 -20.76 28.80 -1.77
N ILE A 314 -19.84 27.83 -1.67
CA ILE A 314 -20.10 26.45 -2.03
C ILE A 314 -21.15 25.82 -1.09
N ARG A 315 -21.03 26.03 0.22
CA ARG A 315 -21.98 25.55 1.22
C ARG A 315 -23.38 26.11 0.96
N ASP A 316 -23.48 27.40 0.67
CA ASP A 316 -24.75 28.06 0.35
C ASP A 316 -25.36 27.52 -0.95
N SER A 317 -24.55 27.16 -1.93
CA SER A 317 -25.04 26.49 -3.14
C SER A 317 -25.72 25.15 -2.83
N VAL A 318 -25.20 24.39 -1.86
CA VAL A 318 -25.88 23.17 -1.40
C VAL A 318 -27.16 23.49 -0.64
N LEU A 319 -27.08 24.37 0.36
CA LEU A 319 -28.17 24.62 1.31
C LEU A 319 -29.33 25.41 0.71
N ILE A 320 -29.03 26.37 -0.17
CA ILE A 320 -30.03 27.32 -0.74
C ILE A 320 -30.49 26.86 -2.13
N HIS A 321 -29.53 26.41 -2.96
CA HIS A 321 -29.80 26.06 -4.37
C HIS A 321 -29.96 24.56 -4.61
N ASN A 322 -29.88 23.72 -3.56
CA ASN A 322 -29.96 22.26 -3.63
C ASN A 322 -28.99 21.60 -4.63
N GLU A 323 -27.83 22.23 -4.87
CA GLU A 323 -26.78 21.59 -5.65
C GLU A 323 -26.21 20.38 -4.91
N ARG A 324 -25.80 19.36 -5.66
CA ARG A 324 -25.23 18.17 -5.04
C ARG A 324 -23.83 18.47 -4.51
N PHE A 325 -23.59 18.20 -3.24
CA PHE A 325 -22.28 18.32 -2.61
C PHE A 325 -21.18 17.62 -3.40
N SER A 326 -21.47 16.38 -3.88
CA SER A 326 -20.51 15.59 -4.66
C SER A 326 -20.11 16.23 -5.99
N ASP A 327 -21.00 16.99 -6.63
CA ASP A 327 -20.70 17.65 -7.91
C ASP A 327 -19.91 18.93 -7.68
N LEU A 328 -20.20 19.66 -6.60
CA LEU A 328 -19.42 20.78 -6.14
C LEU A 328 -18.01 20.36 -5.71
N ALA A 329 -17.89 19.23 -5.00
CA ALA A 329 -16.60 18.67 -4.64
C ALA A 329 -15.74 18.36 -5.86
N ARG A 330 -16.29 17.73 -6.91
CA ARG A 330 -15.56 17.45 -8.16
C ARG A 330 -15.13 18.72 -8.90
N ARG A 331 -15.92 19.77 -8.83
CA ARG A 331 -15.64 21.05 -9.53
C ARG A 331 -14.67 21.94 -8.77
N HIS A 332 -14.79 21.99 -7.46
CA HIS A 332 -14.19 23.05 -6.65
C HIS A 332 -13.22 22.57 -5.57
N SER A 333 -13.25 21.27 -5.17
CA SER A 333 -12.32 20.80 -4.15
C SER A 333 -10.89 20.77 -4.67
N GLU A 334 -9.96 21.29 -3.90
CA GLU A 334 -8.52 21.25 -4.17
C GLU A 334 -7.84 20.03 -3.51
N ASP A 335 -8.62 19.15 -2.90
CA ASP A 335 -8.16 17.86 -2.39
C ASP A 335 -8.20 16.80 -3.51
N GLU A 336 -7.04 16.46 -4.07
CA GLU A 336 -6.92 15.51 -5.17
C GLU A 336 -7.35 14.09 -4.77
N GLU A 337 -7.17 13.72 -3.50
CA GLU A 337 -7.47 12.36 -3.02
C GLU A 337 -8.99 12.09 -3.02
N THR A 338 -9.79 13.06 -2.60
CA THR A 338 -11.25 12.86 -2.46
C THR A 338 -12.08 13.50 -3.58
N ARG A 339 -11.52 14.49 -4.31
CA ARG A 339 -12.23 15.22 -5.38
C ARG A 339 -12.88 14.29 -6.41
N GLY A 340 -12.14 13.31 -6.92
CA GLY A 340 -12.61 12.34 -7.91
C GLY A 340 -13.82 11.50 -7.41
N PHE A 341 -13.89 11.28 -6.12
CA PHE A 341 -14.97 10.55 -5.45
C PHE A 341 -16.11 11.44 -4.94
N GLY A 342 -16.13 12.72 -5.33
CA GLY A 342 -17.14 13.68 -4.90
C GLY A 342 -16.96 14.12 -3.45
N GLY A 343 -15.74 14.18 -2.99
CA GLY A 343 -15.36 14.59 -1.65
C GLY A 343 -15.41 13.48 -0.60
N ARG A 344 -15.81 12.26 -0.95
CA ARG A 344 -15.97 11.14 0.02
C ARG A 344 -14.64 10.68 0.57
N LEU A 345 -14.62 10.49 1.89
CA LEU A 345 -13.53 9.83 2.58
C LEU A 345 -13.79 8.32 2.66
N PHE A 346 -12.70 7.57 2.74
CA PHE A 346 -12.73 6.11 2.89
C PHE A 346 -11.77 5.71 4.02
N ASP A 347 -12.11 4.63 4.70
CA ASP A 347 -11.18 3.96 5.60
C ASP A 347 -10.00 3.40 4.77
N GLU A 348 -8.78 3.87 5.03
CA GLU A 348 -7.59 3.52 4.24
C GLU A 348 -7.26 2.02 4.33
N ARG A 349 -7.65 1.35 5.41
CA ARG A 349 -7.35 -0.06 5.67
C ARG A 349 -8.36 -0.99 4.99
N THR A 350 -9.63 -0.62 4.99
CA THR A 350 -10.73 -1.48 4.54
C THR A 350 -11.34 -1.06 3.21
N GLY A 351 -11.09 0.18 2.76
CA GLY A 351 -11.77 0.79 1.62
C GLY A 351 -13.26 1.09 1.88
N SER A 352 -13.73 0.93 3.12
CA SER A 352 -15.10 1.21 3.51
C SER A 352 -15.42 2.69 3.45
N ARG A 353 -16.68 3.01 3.14
CA ARG A 353 -17.23 4.38 3.24
C ARG A 353 -17.63 4.76 4.66
N LEU A 354 -17.68 3.80 5.56
CA LEU A 354 -17.92 4.00 6.99
C LEU A 354 -16.58 3.91 7.70
N ILE A 355 -16.22 4.96 8.39
CA ILE A 355 -14.96 5.08 9.11
C ILE A 355 -15.28 5.10 10.61
N PRO A 356 -14.65 4.23 11.42
CA PRO A 356 -14.77 4.34 12.87
C PRO A 356 -14.39 5.73 13.35
N ILE A 357 -15.23 6.35 14.16
CA ILE A 357 -15.03 7.75 14.58
C ILE A 357 -13.67 7.94 15.28
N SER A 358 -13.17 6.91 15.96
CA SER A 358 -11.87 6.88 16.62
C SER A 358 -10.67 6.86 15.64
N GLN A 359 -10.89 6.58 14.36
CA GLN A 359 -9.85 6.56 13.32
C GLN A 359 -9.81 7.86 12.49
N LEU A 360 -10.75 8.77 12.73
CA LEU A 360 -10.71 10.09 12.09
C LEU A 360 -9.52 10.89 12.59
N GLU A 361 -8.92 11.69 11.68
CA GLU A 361 -7.91 12.65 12.12
C GLU A 361 -8.49 13.63 13.14
N PRO A 362 -7.70 14.13 14.11
CA PRO A 362 -8.22 14.94 15.21
C PRO A 362 -9.00 16.20 14.79
N ALA A 363 -8.62 16.82 13.66
CA ALA A 363 -9.33 18.00 13.17
C ALA A 363 -10.68 17.62 12.57
N LEU A 364 -10.75 16.51 11.82
CA LEU A 364 -12.00 15.99 11.25
C LEU A 364 -12.94 15.49 12.34
N TYR A 365 -12.40 14.75 13.31
CA TYR A 365 -13.16 14.27 14.47
C TYR A 365 -13.89 15.41 15.18
N ARG A 366 -13.19 16.53 15.48
CA ARG A 366 -13.82 17.72 16.11
C ARG A 366 -14.93 18.34 15.27
N ILE A 367 -14.84 18.28 13.94
CA ILE A 367 -15.90 18.78 13.05
C ILE A 367 -17.10 17.85 13.12
N VAL A 368 -16.86 16.54 13.00
CA VAL A 368 -17.94 15.53 12.98
C VAL A 368 -18.74 15.55 14.28
N LEU A 369 -18.10 15.78 15.41
CA LEU A 369 -18.80 15.91 16.72
C LEU A 369 -19.77 17.10 16.81
N LEU A 370 -19.72 18.03 15.86
CA LEU A 370 -20.62 19.21 15.81
C LEU A 370 -21.75 19.01 14.80
N LEU A 371 -21.80 17.86 14.11
CA LEU A 371 -22.83 17.53 13.13
C LEU A 371 -23.77 16.51 13.72
N ASP A 372 -25.02 16.90 13.91
CA ASP A 372 -26.04 16.10 14.59
C ASP A 372 -26.88 15.25 13.61
N GLU A 373 -27.10 15.75 12.38
CA GLU A 373 -28.00 15.12 11.42
C GLU A 373 -27.29 14.72 10.11
N GLU A 374 -27.70 13.59 9.54
CA GLU A 374 -27.25 13.17 8.21
C GLU A 374 -27.63 14.22 7.16
N GLY A 375 -26.66 14.63 6.35
CA GLY A 375 -26.80 15.70 5.37
C GLY A 375 -26.32 17.06 5.86
N GLU A 376 -26.11 17.24 7.14
CA GLU A 376 -25.60 18.49 7.70
C GLU A 376 -24.18 18.79 7.23
N ILE A 377 -23.89 20.09 7.00
CA ILE A 377 -22.61 20.59 6.49
C ILE A 377 -22.02 21.58 7.49
N SER A 378 -20.78 21.32 7.86
CA SER A 378 -20.04 22.19 8.79
C SER A 378 -19.79 23.59 8.21
N GLU A 379 -19.51 24.54 9.09
CA GLU A 379 -18.83 25.77 8.73
C GLU A 379 -17.38 25.46 8.24
N PRO A 380 -16.75 26.35 7.46
CA PRO A 380 -15.35 26.24 7.09
C PRO A 380 -14.45 26.12 8.33
N ARG A 381 -13.56 25.11 8.32
CA ARG A 381 -12.60 24.87 9.40
C ARG A 381 -11.20 24.66 8.82
N SER A 382 -10.23 25.29 9.47
CA SER A 382 -8.83 25.13 9.08
C SER A 382 -8.25 23.79 9.55
N TYR A 383 -7.33 23.27 8.79
CA TYR A 383 -6.52 22.10 9.14
C TYR A 383 -5.17 22.11 8.41
N ASN A 384 -4.23 21.26 8.83
CA ASN A 384 -2.96 21.08 8.16
C ASN A 384 -3.04 19.84 7.28
N PRO A 385 -3.00 19.97 5.94
CA PRO A 385 -3.04 18.83 5.02
C PRO A 385 -1.81 17.92 5.18
N ARG A 386 -1.94 16.68 4.76
CA ARG A 386 -0.78 15.74 4.68
C ARG A 386 0.25 16.17 3.62
N ASN A 387 -0.17 16.95 2.63
CA ASN A 387 0.73 17.48 1.61
C ASN A 387 1.67 18.54 2.22
N PRO A 388 2.98 18.30 2.31
CA PRO A 388 3.93 19.23 2.93
C PRO A 388 4.10 20.54 2.18
N ALA A 389 3.63 20.64 0.93
CA ALA A 389 3.64 21.86 0.14
C ALA A 389 2.52 22.84 0.55
N VAL A 390 1.57 22.42 1.37
CA VAL A 390 0.44 23.23 1.83
C VAL A 390 0.46 23.30 3.35
N SER A 391 0.86 24.45 3.87
CA SER A 391 0.98 24.68 5.31
C SER A 391 -0.39 24.72 6.02
N ARG A 392 -1.41 25.20 5.33
CA ARG A 392 -2.78 25.35 5.86
C ARG A 392 -3.81 25.26 4.74
N ALA A 393 -4.93 24.58 5.02
CA ALA A 393 -6.10 24.54 4.17
C ALA A 393 -7.38 24.71 5.00
N PHE A 394 -8.48 25.00 4.33
CA PHE A 394 -9.81 25.06 4.93
C PHE A 394 -10.69 23.99 4.30
N ARG A 395 -11.65 23.48 5.06
CA ARG A 395 -12.63 22.52 4.55
C ARG A 395 -14.01 22.74 5.15
N ILE A 396 -15.03 22.38 4.38
CA ILE A 396 -16.38 22.05 4.86
C ILE A 396 -16.56 20.56 4.80
N VAL A 397 -17.26 20.01 5.78
CA VAL A 397 -17.50 18.56 5.93
C VAL A 397 -18.99 18.32 5.97
N ARG A 398 -19.48 17.34 5.20
CA ARG A 398 -20.85 16.86 5.25
C ARG A 398 -20.89 15.51 5.93
N LEU A 399 -21.82 15.35 6.89
CA LEU A 399 -22.12 14.05 7.48
C LEU A 399 -23.05 13.30 6.51
N ASP A 400 -22.49 12.29 5.83
CA ASP A 400 -23.26 11.49 4.86
C ASP A 400 -24.09 10.40 5.55
N ARG A 401 -23.51 9.81 6.62
CA ARG A 401 -24.15 8.76 7.43
C ARG A 401 -23.55 8.72 8.83
N HIS A 402 -24.39 8.40 9.80
CA HIS A 402 -23.99 8.17 11.19
C HIS A 402 -24.59 6.86 11.70
N ILE A 403 -23.72 5.95 12.13
CA ILE A 403 -24.10 4.68 12.74
C ILE A 403 -23.54 4.69 14.16
N PRO A 404 -24.39 4.82 15.19
CA PRO A 404 -23.94 4.82 16.58
C PRO A 404 -23.36 3.46 16.95
N GLU A 405 -22.60 3.41 18.02
CA GLU A 405 -22.10 2.16 18.58
C GLU A 405 -23.26 1.20 18.85
N HIS A 406 -23.13 -0.03 18.36
CA HIS A 406 -24.17 -1.06 18.49
C HIS A 406 -23.58 -2.46 18.47
N ARG A 407 -24.34 -3.44 18.98
CA ARG A 407 -24.01 -4.85 18.71
C ARG A 407 -24.31 -5.16 17.26
N ALA A 408 -23.39 -5.90 16.62
CA ALA A 408 -23.54 -6.29 15.22
C ALA A 408 -24.95 -6.87 14.96
N ASN A 409 -25.55 -6.46 13.86
CA ASN A 409 -26.90 -6.87 13.49
C ASN A 409 -27.08 -6.99 11.96
N LEU A 410 -28.08 -7.77 11.55
CA LEU A 410 -28.34 -8.03 10.12
C LEU A 410 -28.88 -6.82 9.34
N LYS A 411 -29.25 -5.74 10.01
CA LYS A 411 -29.78 -4.54 9.34
C LYS A 411 -28.63 -3.65 8.87
N ASP A 412 -27.69 -3.39 9.75
CA ASP A 412 -26.63 -2.39 9.55
C ASP A 412 -25.30 -3.02 9.10
N ASP A 413 -25.05 -4.32 9.47
CA ASP A 413 -23.80 -5.03 9.23
C ASP A 413 -23.92 -6.21 8.27
N TYR A 414 -25.03 -6.29 7.49
CA TYR A 414 -25.36 -7.46 6.66
C TYR A 414 -24.20 -7.90 5.76
N ASP A 415 -23.56 -6.99 5.06
CA ASP A 415 -22.47 -7.33 4.13
C ASP A 415 -21.27 -7.95 4.85
N ARG A 416 -20.91 -7.41 6.01
CA ARG A 416 -19.84 -7.94 6.86
C ARG A 416 -20.16 -9.32 7.39
N ILE A 417 -21.39 -9.51 7.90
CA ILE A 417 -21.87 -10.81 8.38
C ILE A 417 -21.93 -11.82 7.24
N ARG A 418 -22.42 -11.40 6.06
CA ARG A 418 -22.44 -12.24 4.85
C ARG A 418 -21.05 -12.72 4.46
N ASP A 419 -20.05 -11.83 4.47
CA ASP A 419 -18.68 -12.19 4.08
C ASP A 419 -18.03 -13.15 5.08
N LEU A 420 -18.36 -13.03 6.36
CA LEU A 420 -17.93 -13.98 7.38
C LEU A 420 -18.62 -15.34 7.22
N ALA A 421 -19.94 -15.34 7.04
CA ALA A 421 -20.71 -16.55 6.81
C ALA A 421 -20.25 -17.26 5.53
N LEU A 422 -19.92 -16.51 4.47
CA LEU A 422 -19.38 -17.07 3.24
C LEU A 422 -18.00 -17.70 3.46
N ARG A 423 -17.10 -17.04 4.18
CA ARG A 423 -15.78 -17.61 4.52
C ARG A 423 -15.93 -18.92 5.29
N GLN A 424 -16.73 -18.93 6.36
CA GLN A 424 -16.96 -20.16 7.12
C GLN A 424 -17.55 -21.28 6.24
N LYS A 425 -18.55 -20.94 5.41
CA LYS A 425 -19.11 -21.92 4.46
C LYS A 425 -18.07 -22.45 3.48
N GLN A 426 -17.18 -21.57 2.98
CA GLN A 426 -16.08 -21.94 2.09
C GLN A 426 -15.10 -22.88 2.79
N GLU A 427 -14.71 -22.59 4.03
CA GLU A 427 -13.84 -23.47 4.83
C GLU A 427 -14.44 -24.86 5.02
N ILE A 428 -15.66 -24.95 5.50
CA ILE A 428 -16.37 -26.21 5.71
C ILE A 428 -16.51 -27.00 4.40
N LYS A 429 -16.92 -26.30 3.32
CA LYS A 429 -17.09 -26.93 2.01
C LYS A 429 -15.79 -27.36 1.37
N MET A 430 -14.71 -26.60 1.59
CA MET A 430 -13.39 -26.92 1.11
C MET A 430 -12.81 -28.14 1.86
N ALA A 431 -12.88 -28.16 3.18
CA ALA A 431 -12.43 -29.28 4.00
C ALA A 431 -13.14 -30.59 3.59
N LYS A 432 -14.47 -30.55 3.47
CA LYS A 432 -15.23 -31.72 3.01
C LYS A 432 -14.84 -32.12 1.58
N TRP A 433 -14.65 -31.17 0.69
CA TRP A 433 -14.28 -31.50 -0.68
C TRP A 433 -12.87 -32.12 -0.77
N ILE A 434 -11.91 -31.66 0.04
CA ILE A 434 -10.57 -32.27 0.13
C ILE A 434 -10.69 -33.71 0.64
N GLU A 435 -11.52 -33.96 1.63
CA GLU A 435 -11.81 -35.30 2.13
C GLU A 435 -12.42 -36.19 1.03
N ASP A 436 -13.38 -35.67 0.26
CA ASP A 436 -14.01 -36.39 -0.85
C ASP A 436 -12.99 -36.77 -1.92
N ILE A 437 -12.10 -35.86 -2.36
CA ILE A 437 -11.11 -36.14 -3.40
C ILE A 437 -9.97 -37.03 -2.90
N ARG A 438 -9.66 -37.08 -1.61
CA ARG A 438 -8.73 -38.08 -1.07
C ARG A 438 -9.20 -39.52 -1.31
N ASN A 439 -10.52 -39.74 -1.36
CA ASN A 439 -11.09 -41.06 -1.67
C ASN A 439 -11.02 -41.41 -3.17
N GLU A 440 -10.77 -40.40 -4.05
CA GLU A 440 -10.59 -40.59 -5.49
C GLU A 440 -9.13 -40.86 -5.87
N VAL A 441 -8.17 -40.59 -4.97
CA VAL A 441 -6.73 -40.64 -5.19
C VAL A 441 -6.14 -41.70 -4.25
N TYR A 442 -5.16 -42.48 -4.72
CA TYR A 442 -4.46 -43.42 -3.85
C TYR A 442 -3.58 -42.66 -2.85
N VAL A 443 -3.91 -42.80 -1.55
CA VAL A 443 -3.13 -42.22 -0.45
C VAL A 443 -2.76 -43.35 0.52
N GLU A 444 -1.49 -43.50 0.81
CA GLU A 444 -0.99 -44.46 1.78
C GLU A 444 -0.02 -43.82 2.77
N PHE A 445 -0.36 -43.84 4.06
CA PHE A 445 0.56 -43.43 5.12
C PHE A 445 1.44 -44.61 5.52
N LYS A 446 2.75 -44.41 5.52
CA LYS A 446 3.76 -45.45 5.91
C LYS A 446 4.11 -45.39 7.40
N ILE A 447 3.48 -44.51 8.14
CA ILE A 447 3.61 -44.33 9.58
C ILE A 447 2.21 -44.37 10.22
N PRO A 448 2.07 -44.79 11.48
CA PRO A 448 0.81 -44.71 12.19
C PRO A 448 0.42 -43.22 12.36
N ILE A 449 -0.81 -42.88 11.98
CA ILE A 449 -1.39 -41.58 12.26
C ILE A 449 -2.14 -41.69 13.60
N PRO A 450 -1.85 -40.84 14.58
CA PRO A 450 -2.62 -40.80 15.83
C PRO A 450 -4.10 -40.50 15.60
N GLU A 451 -5.01 -41.23 16.23
CA GLU A 451 -6.46 -41.08 16.06
C GLU A 451 -7.00 -39.73 16.61
N ASN A 452 -6.23 -39.06 17.46
CA ASN A 452 -6.65 -37.88 18.19
C ASN A 452 -6.03 -36.58 17.66
N ILE A 453 -5.38 -36.61 16.50
CA ILE A 453 -4.90 -35.35 15.89
C ILE A 453 -6.12 -34.65 15.32
N ASP A 454 -6.48 -33.55 15.93
CA ASP A 454 -7.40 -32.61 15.37
C ASP A 454 -6.69 -31.90 14.19
N PHE A 455 -6.92 -32.43 12.98
CA PHE A 455 -6.36 -31.91 11.72
C PHE A 455 -6.92 -30.55 11.32
N GLN A 456 -7.66 -29.90 12.21
CA GLN A 456 -7.98 -28.50 12.05
C GLN A 456 -6.67 -27.74 12.29
N MET A 457 -6.06 -27.23 11.21
CA MET A 457 -5.20 -26.06 11.35
C MET A 457 -5.86 -25.15 12.37
N PRO A 458 -5.12 -24.58 13.35
CA PRO A 458 -5.76 -23.68 14.28
C PRO A 458 -6.56 -22.70 13.43
N ILE A 459 -7.87 -22.90 13.42
CA ILE A 459 -8.79 -21.92 12.87
C ILE A 459 -8.42 -20.70 13.68
N GLU A 460 -7.76 -19.73 13.04
CA GLU A 460 -7.60 -18.42 13.65
C GLU A 460 -8.92 -18.15 14.32
N GLU A 461 -8.88 -17.88 15.63
CA GLU A 461 -10.09 -17.67 16.43
C GLU A 461 -11.05 -16.84 15.57
N PRO A 462 -12.34 -17.22 15.46
CA PRO A 462 -13.24 -16.63 14.47
C PRO A 462 -13.03 -15.13 14.48
N VAL A 463 -12.53 -14.66 13.37
CA VAL A 463 -12.08 -13.26 13.18
C VAL A 463 -13.12 -12.40 13.84
N SER A 464 -12.67 -11.63 14.85
CA SER A 464 -13.54 -10.66 15.51
C SER A 464 -14.25 -9.84 14.43
N LEU A 465 -15.54 -9.85 14.46
CA LEU A 465 -16.42 -9.05 13.59
C LEU A 465 -16.01 -7.58 13.60
#